data_bb2c0a88870b575124f8794b7613c9e8
#
_entry.id   bb2c0a88870b575124f8794b7613c9e8
#
_cell.length_a   1.000
_cell.length_b   1.000
_cell.length_c   1.000
_cell.angle_alpha   90.00
_cell.angle_beta   90.00
_cell.angle_gamma   90.00
#
_symmetry.space_group_name_H-M   'P 1'
#
loop_
_entity.id
_entity.type
_entity.pdbx_description
1 polymer ?
#
loop_
_entity_poly.entity_id
_entity_poly.type
_entity_poly.pdbx_seq_one_letter_code
_entity_poly.pdbx_strand_id
1 'polypeptide(L)'
;KEASGKGNQYHSPYTLEEVLNKGGNGVGVLLGGHSTTTINGKKYGLGAIDLDGTGSDISFQHHVGIDVSTLPRTVTVASGKKDRKQMFFWIPEEYLDVLKRKDIKLENCGNFELRIGNNYSMVAGKHPETDGYFWVNSPAQFDIAIAPLWLLEYWEEICTKKKSKFIQRRIRRTREQLIHDSSR
;
A
#
# COMPACT_ATOMS: atom_id res chain seq x y z
N LYS A 1 -21.90 -3.51 2.84
CA LYS A 1 -21.77 -4.60 3.83
C LYS A 1 -21.26 -3.98 5.11
N GLU A 2 -22.04 -4.06 6.16
CA GLU A 2 -21.62 -3.62 7.48
C GLU A 2 -20.50 -4.54 7.98
N ALA A 3 -19.33 -3.96 8.25
CA ALA A 3 -18.38 -4.62 9.09
C ALA A 3 -19.08 -4.82 10.44
N SER A 4 -19.28 -6.07 10.85
CA SER A 4 -19.86 -6.36 12.16
C SER A 4 -18.93 -5.80 13.23
N GLY A 5 -19.31 -4.70 13.84
CA GLY A 5 -18.49 -3.98 14.84
C GLY A 5 -17.95 -2.65 14.30
N LYS A 6 -18.82 -1.68 14.11
CA LYS A 6 -18.45 -0.31 13.74
C LYS A 6 -17.37 0.23 14.70
N GLY A 7 -16.12 0.30 14.21
CA GLY A 7 -15.01 0.97 14.88
C GLY A 7 -14.30 0.23 16.00
N ASN A 8 -14.90 -0.76 16.64
CA ASN A 8 -14.30 -1.47 17.78
C ASN A 8 -13.08 -2.33 17.40
N GLN A 9 -13.02 -2.81 16.18
CA GLN A 9 -11.89 -3.60 15.70
C GLN A 9 -10.54 -2.86 15.72
N TYR A 10 -10.55 -1.54 15.67
CA TYR A 10 -9.33 -0.73 15.77
C TYR A 10 -8.79 -0.63 17.20
N HIS A 11 -9.67 -0.75 18.18
CA HIS A 11 -9.31 -0.70 19.60
C HIS A 11 -9.07 -2.09 20.18
N SER A 12 -9.71 -3.10 19.60
CA SER A 12 -9.64 -4.49 20.05
C SER A 12 -9.69 -5.42 18.84
N PRO A 13 -8.58 -5.61 18.13
CA PRO A 13 -8.53 -6.52 17.01
C PRO A 13 -8.83 -7.95 17.46
N TYR A 14 -9.58 -8.68 16.66
CA TYR A 14 -9.91 -10.05 16.95
C TYR A 14 -8.68 -10.95 16.92
N THR A 15 -8.62 -11.89 17.85
CA THR A 15 -7.67 -13.00 17.81
C THR A 15 -7.98 -13.92 16.62
N LEU A 16 -7.02 -14.76 16.20
CA LEU A 16 -7.26 -15.75 15.16
C LEU A 16 -8.44 -16.66 15.48
N GLU A 17 -8.56 -17.10 16.74
CA GLU A 17 -9.65 -17.94 17.20
C GLU A 17 -11.02 -17.26 17.06
N GLU A 18 -11.12 -16.00 17.48
CA GLU A 18 -12.34 -15.21 17.32
C GLU A 18 -12.72 -15.02 15.87
N VAL A 19 -11.74 -14.79 14.97
CA VAL A 19 -11.98 -14.66 13.51
C VAL A 19 -12.52 -15.97 12.94
N LEU A 20 -11.93 -17.10 13.30
CA LEU A 20 -12.36 -18.42 12.84
C LEU A 20 -13.77 -18.78 13.33
N ASN A 21 -14.14 -18.38 14.55
CA ASN A 21 -15.43 -18.68 15.17
C ASN A 21 -16.58 -17.75 14.72
N LYS A 22 -16.27 -16.56 14.18
CA LYS A 22 -17.30 -15.56 13.81
C LYS A 22 -18.07 -15.86 12.53
N GLY A 23 -17.65 -16.81 11.71
CA GLY A 23 -18.38 -17.21 10.49
C GLY A 23 -18.56 -16.08 9.46
N GLY A 24 -17.65 -15.13 9.40
CA GLY A 24 -17.69 -13.99 8.48
C GLY A 24 -17.45 -14.38 7.01
N ASN A 25 -17.88 -13.52 6.08
CA ASN A 25 -17.70 -13.71 4.63
C ASN A 25 -16.29 -13.29 4.13
N GLY A 26 -15.43 -12.79 5.00
CA GLY A 26 -14.08 -12.36 4.62
C GLY A 26 -13.22 -11.98 5.82
N VAL A 27 -11.93 -11.97 5.59
CA VAL A 27 -10.90 -11.60 6.57
C VAL A 27 -10.17 -10.36 6.09
N GLY A 28 -10.03 -9.38 6.97
CA GLY A 28 -9.22 -8.19 6.75
C GLY A 28 -8.07 -8.12 7.74
N VAL A 29 -6.95 -7.58 7.33
CA VAL A 29 -5.80 -7.25 8.19
C VAL A 29 -5.83 -5.76 8.52
N LEU A 30 -5.62 -5.42 9.78
CA LEU A 30 -5.46 -4.04 10.23
C LEU A 30 -4.09 -3.51 9.81
N LEU A 31 -4.02 -2.21 9.48
CA LEU A 31 -2.79 -1.57 9.03
C LEU A 31 -2.17 -0.68 10.13
N GLY A 32 -1.01 -0.13 9.83
CA GLY A 32 -0.27 0.75 10.75
C GLY A 32 0.25 0.01 11.96
N GLY A 33 0.20 0.69 13.11
CA GLY A 33 0.64 0.16 14.40
C GLY A 33 -0.21 -0.96 14.98
N HIS A 34 -1.33 -1.33 14.33
CA HIS A 34 -2.16 -2.47 14.75
C HIS A 34 -1.59 -3.83 14.30
N SER A 35 -0.81 -3.84 13.22
CA SER A 35 -0.09 -5.03 12.73
C SER A 35 1.39 -4.71 12.66
N THR A 36 2.15 -5.21 13.63
CA THR A 36 3.57 -4.87 13.80
C THR A 36 4.46 -6.10 13.76
N THR A 37 5.73 -5.87 13.41
CA THR A 37 6.80 -6.85 13.50
C THR A 37 8.09 -6.18 13.94
N THR A 38 9.07 -7.00 14.36
CA THR A 38 10.43 -6.55 14.64
C THR A 38 11.41 -7.28 13.73
N ILE A 39 12.17 -6.54 12.94
CA ILE A 39 13.17 -7.06 12.01
C ILE A 39 14.52 -6.44 12.39
N ASN A 40 15.51 -7.27 12.72
CA ASN A 40 16.85 -6.81 13.14
C ASN A 40 16.81 -5.74 14.25
N GLY A 41 15.94 -5.92 15.25
CA GLY A 41 15.77 -5.02 16.40
C GLY A 41 15.01 -3.72 16.11
N LYS A 42 14.57 -3.49 14.86
CA LYS A 42 13.74 -2.34 14.48
C LYS A 42 12.29 -2.74 14.35
N LYS A 43 11.40 -1.88 14.84
CA LYS A 43 9.95 -2.11 14.78
C LYS A 43 9.34 -1.51 13.51
N TYR A 44 8.35 -2.22 12.99
CA TYR A 44 7.65 -1.85 11.75
C TYR A 44 6.14 -2.02 11.95
N GLY A 45 5.36 -1.23 11.24
CA GLY A 45 3.92 -1.41 11.09
C GLY A 45 3.57 -1.80 9.65
N LEU A 46 2.38 -2.33 9.44
CA LEU A 46 1.92 -2.78 8.14
C LEU A 46 1.30 -1.62 7.35
N GLY A 47 1.79 -1.40 6.13
CA GLY A 47 1.19 -0.51 5.14
C GLY A 47 0.81 -1.27 3.88
N ALA A 48 0.04 -0.62 2.98
CA ALA A 48 -0.29 -1.21 1.70
C ALA A 48 -0.34 -0.15 0.59
N ILE A 49 0.00 -0.57 -0.63
CA ILE A 49 -0.34 0.12 -1.87
C ILE A 49 -1.53 -0.63 -2.48
N ASP A 50 -2.64 0.07 -2.69
CA ASP A 50 -3.84 -0.47 -3.32
C ASP A 50 -3.96 0.11 -4.74
N LEU A 51 -3.80 -0.74 -5.75
CA LEU A 51 -4.02 -0.38 -7.15
C LEU A 51 -5.48 -0.67 -7.49
N ASP A 52 -6.24 0.36 -7.82
CA ASP A 52 -7.70 0.29 -7.95
C ASP A 52 -8.15 0.50 -9.42
N GLY A 53 -7.92 -0.53 -10.23
CA GLY A 53 -8.44 -0.64 -11.59
C GLY A 53 -7.45 -0.24 -12.69
N THR A 54 -7.96 -0.28 -13.91
CA THR A 54 -7.16 -0.10 -15.12
C THR A 54 -6.50 1.28 -15.16
N GLY A 55 -5.20 1.30 -15.41
CA GLY A 55 -4.38 2.52 -15.44
C GLY A 55 -3.94 3.02 -14.06
N SER A 56 -4.21 2.29 -12.98
CA SER A 56 -3.70 2.63 -11.65
C SER A 56 -2.16 2.59 -11.56
N ASP A 57 -1.52 1.71 -12.33
CA ASP A 57 -0.08 1.65 -12.54
C ASP A 57 0.45 2.91 -13.25
N ILE A 58 -0.27 3.40 -14.27
CA ILE A 58 0.03 4.66 -14.96
C ILE A 58 -0.11 5.84 -13.99
N SER A 59 -1.19 5.87 -13.18
CA SER A 59 -1.37 6.87 -12.13
C SER A 59 -0.21 6.84 -11.13
N PHE A 60 0.20 5.65 -10.70
CA PHE A 60 1.33 5.49 -9.79
C PHE A 60 2.62 6.04 -10.43
N GLN A 61 2.95 5.60 -11.64
CA GLN A 61 4.13 6.06 -12.35
C GLN A 61 4.13 7.58 -12.59
N HIS A 62 2.99 8.15 -12.94
CA HIS A 62 2.85 9.61 -13.15
C HIS A 62 3.16 10.40 -11.88
N HIS A 63 2.58 10.00 -10.75
CA HIS A 63 2.71 10.75 -9.49
C HIS A 63 4.01 10.45 -8.76
N VAL A 64 4.40 9.18 -8.68
CA VAL A 64 5.61 8.73 -7.98
C VAL A 64 6.85 8.88 -8.86
N GLY A 65 6.69 8.77 -10.20
CA GLY A 65 7.76 8.86 -11.20
C GLY A 65 8.59 7.61 -11.34
N ILE A 66 8.13 6.52 -10.78
CA ILE A 66 8.78 5.22 -10.79
C ILE A 66 7.72 4.19 -11.17
N ASP A 67 8.06 3.24 -12.03
CA ASP A 67 7.16 2.17 -12.42
C ASP A 67 6.86 1.27 -11.21
N VAL A 68 5.60 0.93 -11.01
CA VAL A 68 5.15 0.06 -9.91
C VAL A 68 5.78 -1.34 -9.96
N SER A 69 6.19 -1.81 -11.15
CA SER A 69 6.87 -3.09 -11.32
C SER A 69 8.28 -3.13 -10.70
N THR A 70 8.87 -1.98 -10.40
CA THR A 70 10.17 -1.88 -9.74
C THR A 70 10.09 -2.00 -8.22
N LEU A 71 8.88 -2.03 -7.66
CA LEU A 71 8.70 -2.30 -6.24
C LEU A 71 9.25 -3.68 -5.86
N PRO A 72 9.82 -3.83 -4.67
CA PRO A 72 10.23 -5.15 -4.18
C PRO A 72 9.05 -6.14 -4.23
N ARG A 73 9.35 -7.37 -4.63
CA ARG A 73 8.35 -8.44 -4.58
C ARG A 73 7.90 -8.65 -3.14
N THR A 74 6.61 -8.64 -2.91
CA THR A 74 6.02 -8.66 -1.57
C THR A 74 4.70 -9.43 -1.59
N VAL A 75 4.18 -9.76 -0.40
CA VAL A 75 2.85 -10.32 -0.25
C VAL A 75 1.82 -9.43 -0.95
N THR A 76 1.02 -10.04 -1.83
CA THR A 76 0.08 -9.32 -2.70
C THR A 76 -1.22 -10.08 -2.81
N VAL A 77 -2.35 -9.41 -2.65
CA VAL A 77 -3.70 -9.93 -2.80
C VAL A 77 -4.44 -9.20 -3.93
N ALA A 78 -5.28 -9.92 -4.66
CA ALA A 78 -6.17 -9.35 -5.66
C ALA A 78 -7.63 -9.64 -5.31
N SER A 79 -8.54 -8.77 -5.75
CA SER A 79 -9.99 -8.91 -5.52
C SER A 79 -10.73 -9.65 -6.65
N GLY A 80 -9.98 -10.17 -7.65
CA GLY A 80 -10.55 -10.76 -8.86
C GLY A 80 -11.07 -9.74 -9.88
N LYS A 81 -11.15 -8.46 -9.54
CA LYS A 81 -11.39 -7.40 -10.52
C LYS A 81 -10.13 -7.11 -11.31
N LYS A 82 -10.32 -6.79 -12.60
CA LYS A 82 -9.21 -6.47 -13.50
C LYS A 82 -8.34 -5.33 -12.93
N ASP A 83 -7.03 -5.53 -12.94
CA ASP A 83 -6.00 -4.56 -12.56
C ASP A 83 -6.14 -4.04 -11.10
N ARG A 84 -6.82 -4.79 -10.23
CA ARG A 84 -6.94 -4.47 -8.80
C ARG A 84 -6.12 -5.41 -7.95
N LYS A 85 -5.19 -4.85 -7.20
CA LYS A 85 -4.35 -5.59 -6.25
C LYS A 85 -3.86 -4.70 -5.12
N GLN A 86 -3.64 -5.32 -3.97
CA GLN A 86 -3.03 -4.69 -2.80
C GLN A 86 -1.67 -5.34 -2.53
N MET A 87 -0.65 -4.54 -2.39
CA MET A 87 0.73 -4.93 -2.12
C MET A 87 1.08 -4.47 -0.71
N PHE A 88 1.49 -5.39 0.17
CA PHE A 88 1.78 -5.10 1.58
C PHE A 88 3.25 -4.79 1.79
N PHE A 89 3.55 -3.83 2.66
CA PHE A 89 4.91 -3.42 3.00
C PHE A 89 5.07 -3.18 4.49
N TRP A 90 6.22 -3.54 5.03
CA TRP A 90 6.64 -3.10 6.34
C TRP A 90 7.10 -1.65 6.29
N ILE A 91 6.48 -0.80 7.10
CA ILE A 91 6.75 0.63 7.25
C ILE A 91 7.51 0.83 8.55
N PRO A 92 8.72 1.42 8.55
CA PRO A 92 9.47 1.69 9.76
C PRO A 92 8.68 2.52 10.78
N GLU A 93 8.87 2.25 12.07
CA GLU A 93 8.10 2.87 13.16
C GLU A 93 8.12 4.41 13.12
N GLU A 94 9.25 5.00 12.77
CA GLU A 94 9.42 6.45 12.65
C GLU A 94 8.49 7.13 11.64
N TYR A 95 7.92 6.37 10.70
CA TYR A 95 6.97 6.89 9.71
C TYR A 95 5.50 6.70 10.12
N LEU A 96 5.19 5.86 11.12
CA LEU A 96 3.81 5.48 11.43
C LEU A 96 2.93 6.66 11.87
N ASP A 97 3.50 7.64 12.56
CA ASP A 97 2.76 8.82 13.02
C ASP A 97 2.65 9.91 11.94
N VAL A 98 3.53 9.89 10.96
CA VAL A 98 3.61 10.92 9.90
C VAL A 98 2.78 10.52 8.69
N LEU A 99 2.86 9.26 8.27
CA LEU A 99 2.16 8.78 7.09
C LEU A 99 0.66 8.64 7.36
N LYS A 100 -0.14 9.03 6.37
CA LYS A 100 -1.61 8.95 6.40
C LYS A 100 -2.11 8.33 5.11
N ARG A 101 -3.30 7.74 5.16
CA ARG A 101 -3.99 7.27 3.95
C ARG A 101 -4.07 8.38 2.92
N LYS A 102 -3.72 8.06 1.68
CA LYS A 102 -3.85 8.94 0.52
C LYS A 102 -4.48 8.19 -0.65
N ASP A 103 -5.52 8.74 -1.19
CA ASP A 103 -6.13 8.33 -2.45
C ASP A 103 -5.63 9.28 -3.54
N ILE A 104 -4.99 8.73 -4.58
CA ILE A 104 -4.28 9.50 -5.59
C ILE A 104 -4.80 9.07 -6.95
N LYS A 105 -5.25 10.06 -7.72
CA LYS A 105 -5.95 9.85 -8.98
C LYS A 105 -5.32 10.65 -10.11
N LEU A 106 -5.21 10.04 -11.26
CA LEU A 106 -4.92 10.68 -12.52
C LEU A 106 -6.19 10.69 -13.38
N GLU A 107 -6.44 11.77 -14.09
CA GLU A 107 -7.61 11.91 -14.96
C GLU A 107 -7.64 10.78 -16.00
N ASN A 108 -8.81 10.17 -16.17
CA ASN A 108 -9.06 9.02 -17.07
C ASN A 108 -8.26 7.73 -16.77
N CYS A 109 -7.67 7.63 -15.58
CA CYS A 109 -6.95 6.45 -15.12
C CYS A 109 -7.56 5.91 -13.84
N GLY A 110 -7.25 4.64 -13.51
CA GLY A 110 -7.51 4.09 -12.19
C GLY A 110 -6.73 4.85 -11.11
N ASN A 111 -7.25 4.88 -9.90
CA ASN A 111 -6.55 5.45 -8.76
C ASN A 111 -5.62 4.42 -8.10
N PHE A 112 -4.71 4.92 -7.29
CA PHE A 112 -4.02 4.10 -6.30
C PHE A 112 -4.14 4.73 -4.92
N GLU A 113 -4.15 3.89 -3.90
CA GLU A 113 -4.15 4.33 -2.51
C GLU A 113 -2.86 3.92 -1.81
N LEU A 114 -2.33 4.83 -1.02
CA LEU A 114 -1.33 4.55 0.00
C LEU A 114 -2.06 4.39 1.33
N ARG A 115 -2.05 3.19 1.90
CA ARG A 115 -2.92 2.81 3.02
C ARG A 115 -2.11 2.50 4.27
N ILE A 116 -2.43 3.17 5.36
CA ILE A 116 -1.81 3.00 6.68
C ILE A 116 -2.76 3.51 7.78
N GLY A 117 -2.43 3.29 9.04
CA GLY A 117 -3.18 3.79 10.19
C GLY A 117 -4.47 3.01 10.42
N ASN A 118 -5.51 3.70 10.85
CA ASN A 118 -6.80 3.08 11.19
C ASN A 118 -7.57 2.62 9.93
N ASN A 119 -6.93 1.79 9.12
CA ASN A 119 -7.50 1.17 7.94
C ASN A 119 -7.35 -0.35 8.04
N TYR A 120 -8.17 -1.05 7.29
CA TYR A 120 -8.00 -2.48 7.08
C TYR A 120 -7.94 -2.78 5.58
N SER A 121 -7.31 -3.88 5.23
CA SER A 121 -7.25 -4.42 3.88
C SER A 121 -7.83 -5.82 3.87
N MET A 122 -8.78 -6.08 2.97
CA MET A 122 -9.33 -7.43 2.81
C MET A 122 -8.28 -8.34 2.17
N VAL A 123 -8.07 -9.51 2.77
CA VAL A 123 -7.06 -10.47 2.31
C VAL A 123 -7.62 -11.82 1.90
N ALA A 124 -8.85 -12.12 2.31
CA ALA A 124 -9.54 -13.35 1.96
C ALA A 124 -11.06 -13.17 2.02
N GLY A 125 -11.78 -14.06 1.39
CA GLY A 125 -13.25 -14.14 1.45
C GLY A 125 -13.95 -13.70 0.20
N LYS A 126 -15.29 -13.62 0.27
CA LYS A 126 -16.14 -13.29 -0.87
C LYS A 126 -16.05 -11.81 -1.25
N HIS A 127 -15.99 -11.55 -2.54
CA HIS A 127 -16.14 -10.21 -3.11
C HIS A 127 -17.55 -10.08 -3.75
N PRO A 128 -18.23 -8.91 -3.66
CA PRO A 128 -19.61 -8.77 -4.19
C PRO A 128 -19.76 -9.03 -5.69
N GLU A 129 -18.71 -8.82 -6.47
CA GLU A 129 -18.73 -8.80 -7.92
C GLU A 129 -17.76 -9.81 -8.56
N THR A 130 -17.04 -10.61 -7.78
CA THR A 130 -16.05 -11.58 -8.26
C THR A 130 -16.10 -12.84 -7.39
N ASP A 131 -15.30 -13.86 -7.76
CA ASP A 131 -15.19 -15.10 -6.98
C ASP A 131 -14.53 -14.90 -5.60
N GLY A 132 -13.97 -13.71 -5.34
CA GLY A 132 -13.39 -13.35 -4.05
C GLY A 132 -11.96 -12.86 -4.13
N TYR A 133 -11.33 -12.81 -2.96
CA TYR A 133 -9.94 -12.42 -2.82
C TYR A 133 -9.04 -13.64 -2.97
N PHE A 134 -7.93 -13.47 -3.67
CA PHE A 134 -6.91 -14.51 -3.84
C PHE A 134 -5.49 -13.92 -3.78
N TRP A 135 -4.54 -14.76 -3.37
CA TRP A 135 -3.14 -14.37 -3.28
C TRP A 135 -2.46 -14.40 -4.65
N VAL A 136 -1.93 -13.26 -5.07
CA VAL A 136 -1.01 -13.17 -6.21
C VAL A 136 0.39 -13.60 -5.77
N ASN A 137 0.83 -13.11 -4.60
CA ASN A 137 2.01 -13.54 -3.87
C ASN A 137 1.56 -13.93 -2.47
N SER A 138 1.51 -15.23 -2.19
CA SER A 138 1.04 -15.76 -0.91
C SER A 138 2.03 -15.51 0.22
N PRO A 139 1.57 -15.21 1.45
CA PRO A 139 2.44 -15.12 2.62
C PRO A 139 3.10 -16.47 3.01
N ALA A 140 2.64 -17.60 2.45
CA ALA A 140 3.29 -18.88 2.60
C ALA A 140 4.56 -19.02 1.72
N GLN A 141 4.73 -18.15 0.72
CA GLN A 141 5.82 -18.22 -0.27
C GLN A 141 6.67 -16.95 -0.32
N PHE A 142 6.15 -15.84 0.17
CA PHE A 142 6.80 -14.54 0.11
C PHE A 142 6.72 -13.83 1.46
N ASP A 143 7.81 -13.21 1.84
CA ASP A 143 7.82 -12.28 2.95
C ASP A 143 7.19 -10.94 2.57
N ILE A 144 6.71 -10.21 3.55
CA ILE A 144 6.34 -8.82 3.38
C ILE A 144 7.64 -8.00 3.30
N ALA A 145 7.86 -7.36 2.18
CA ALA A 145 9.05 -6.54 1.95
C ALA A 145 9.01 -5.24 2.79
N ILE A 146 10.17 -4.72 3.15
CA ILE A 146 10.27 -3.37 3.72
C ILE A 146 10.03 -2.36 2.59
N ALA A 147 9.22 -1.34 2.86
CA ALA A 147 8.95 -0.28 1.90
C ALA A 147 10.26 0.43 1.51
N PRO A 148 10.55 0.62 0.21
CA PRO A 148 11.76 1.30 -0.21
C PRO A 148 11.73 2.77 0.23
N LEU A 149 12.91 3.30 0.55
CA LEU A 149 13.04 4.67 1.09
C LEU A 149 12.39 5.73 0.19
N TRP A 150 12.55 5.61 -1.15
CA TRP A 150 11.95 6.55 -2.08
C TRP A 150 10.41 6.60 -2.02
N LEU A 151 9.76 5.46 -1.70
CA LEU A 151 8.31 5.39 -1.52
C LEU A 151 7.89 6.08 -0.21
N LEU A 152 8.64 5.86 0.87
CA LEU A 152 8.40 6.51 2.17
C LEU A 152 8.60 8.02 2.06
N GLU A 153 9.64 8.48 1.39
CA GLU A 153 9.91 9.91 1.16
C GLU A 153 8.80 10.57 0.33
N TYR A 154 8.33 9.91 -0.74
CA TYR A 154 7.18 10.39 -1.53
C TYR A 154 5.92 10.46 -0.67
N TRP A 155 5.63 9.40 0.10
CA TRP A 155 4.44 9.33 0.94
C TRP A 155 4.45 10.39 2.05
N GLU A 156 5.58 10.57 2.72
CA GLU A 156 5.77 11.63 3.71
C GLU A 156 5.55 13.02 3.10
N GLU A 157 6.09 13.26 1.92
CA GLU A 157 5.93 14.55 1.23
C GLU A 157 4.47 14.92 1.01
N ILE A 158 3.67 13.99 0.46
CA ILE A 158 2.25 14.26 0.21
C ILE A 158 1.42 14.35 1.50
N CYS A 159 1.93 13.82 2.62
CA CYS A 159 1.29 13.96 3.93
C CYS A 159 1.64 15.27 4.63
N THR A 160 2.85 15.76 4.48
CA THR A 160 3.39 16.91 5.24
C THR A 160 3.47 18.20 4.41
N LYS A 161 3.24 18.12 3.09
CA LYS A 161 3.48 19.22 2.13
C LYS A 161 4.93 19.73 2.15
N LYS A 162 5.86 18.97 2.72
CA LYS A 162 7.30 19.26 2.66
C LYS A 162 7.83 18.77 1.31
N LYS A 163 8.53 19.64 0.57
CA LYS A 163 9.26 19.19 -0.63
C LYS A 163 10.39 18.25 -0.20
N SER A 164 10.26 16.98 -0.55
CA SER A 164 11.28 15.99 -0.21
C SER A 164 12.54 16.17 -1.04
N LYS A 165 13.68 15.70 -0.52
CA LYS A 165 14.94 15.61 -1.29
C LYS A 165 14.78 14.74 -2.55
N PHE A 166 13.78 13.86 -2.57
CA PHE A 166 13.46 12.98 -3.70
C PHE A 166 12.98 13.77 -4.92
N ILE A 167 12.03 14.70 -4.77
CA ILE A 167 11.56 15.55 -5.88
C ILE A 167 12.69 16.46 -6.37
N GLN A 168 13.51 17.01 -5.47
CA GLN A 168 14.66 17.81 -5.89
C GLN A 168 15.65 17.00 -6.74
N ARG A 169 15.93 15.73 -6.37
CA ARG A 169 16.77 14.82 -7.16
C ARG A 169 16.12 14.45 -8.50
N ARG A 170 14.80 14.27 -8.52
CA ARG A 170 14.03 13.96 -9.74
C ARG A 170 14.04 15.12 -10.72
N ILE A 171 13.73 16.34 -10.25
CA ILE A 171 13.80 17.57 -11.07
C ILE A 171 15.19 17.74 -11.66
N ARG A 172 16.23 17.48 -10.87
CA ARG A 172 17.63 17.54 -11.32
C ARG A 172 17.91 16.52 -12.42
N ARG A 173 17.53 15.24 -12.25
CA ARG A 173 17.71 14.18 -13.25
C ARG A 173 16.97 14.48 -14.56
N THR A 174 15.72 14.94 -14.48
CA THR A 174 14.94 15.31 -15.67
C THR A 174 15.58 16.49 -16.41
N ARG A 175 16.13 17.48 -15.70
CA ARG A 175 16.88 18.58 -16.31
C ARG A 175 18.19 18.13 -16.96
N GLU A 176 18.93 17.25 -16.30
CA GLU A 176 20.18 16.70 -16.82
C GLU A 176 19.93 15.85 -18.09
N GLN A 177 18.83 15.07 -18.14
CA GLN A 177 18.40 14.34 -19.33
C GLN A 177 18.02 15.28 -20.48
N LEU A 178 17.19 16.30 -20.22
CA LEU A 178 16.78 17.28 -21.24
C LEU A 178 17.97 18.05 -21.81
N ILE A 179 18.99 18.37 -21.01
CA ILE A 179 20.20 19.03 -21.48
C ILE A 179 21.03 18.09 -22.34
N HIS A 180 21.10 16.79 -21.98
CA HIS A 180 21.86 15.81 -22.74
C HIS A 180 21.21 15.49 -24.10
N ASP A 181 19.87 15.43 -24.16
CA ASP A 181 19.12 15.19 -25.38
C ASP A 181 19.10 16.40 -26.34
N SER A 182 19.25 17.63 -25.79
CA SER A 182 19.37 18.85 -26.61
C SER A 182 20.78 19.13 -27.12
N SER A 183 21.76 18.32 -26.74
CA SER A 183 23.17 18.45 -27.13
C SER A 183 23.58 17.42 -28.21
N ARG A 184 22.63 16.66 -28.73
CA ARG A 184 22.75 15.72 -29.86
C ARG A 184 21.99 16.20 -31.06
#